data_0dd1ab9929db6a971daf290796e1802d
#
_entry.id   0dd1ab9929db6a971daf290796e1802d
#
_cell.length_a   1.000
_cell.length_b   1.000
_cell.length_c   1.000
_cell.angle_alpha   90.00
_cell.angle_beta   90.00
_cell.angle_gamma   90.00
#
_symmetry.space_group_name_H-M   'P 1'
#
loop_
_entity.id
_entity.type
_entity.pdbx_description
1 polymer ?
#
loop_
_entity_poly.entity_id
_entity_poly.type
_entity_poly.pdbx_seq_one_letter_code
_entity_poly.pdbx_strand_id
1 'polypeptide(L)'
;EESVVEPLVARHDAVVHFAAESHNDNSLDDPSPFIRTNLIGTFQILEAVRKHDVRLHHVSTDEVYGDLELDDPKKFTEDTPYNPSSPYSSTKAGSDLLVRAWVRSFGLRATISNCSNNYGPRQHVEKFIPRQVTNVLAGSRPKLYGAGHHVRDWIHVDDHSAAVWRILERGRIGEELFAWRRADDVPTL
;
A
#
# COMPACT_ATOMS: atom_id res chain seq x y z
N GLU A 1 8.48 14.62 -9.30
CA GLU A 1 8.41 15.57 -10.45
C GLU A 1 8.47 14.77 -11.74
N GLU A 2 7.62 15.10 -12.70
CA GLU A 2 7.51 14.39 -13.99
C GLU A 2 8.87 14.31 -14.72
N SER A 3 9.65 15.38 -14.67
CA SER A 3 10.99 15.45 -15.27
C SER A 3 12.00 14.41 -14.74
N VAL A 4 11.73 13.83 -13.57
CA VAL A 4 12.57 12.76 -12.97
C VAL A 4 11.98 11.39 -13.21
N VAL A 5 10.66 11.24 -13.04
CA VAL A 5 9.96 9.94 -13.10
C VAL A 5 10.00 9.37 -14.53
N GLU A 6 9.64 10.16 -15.51
CA GLU A 6 9.52 9.68 -16.89
C GLU A 6 10.83 9.11 -17.46
N PRO A 7 12.00 9.78 -17.36
CA PRO A 7 13.26 9.22 -17.86
C PRO A 7 13.71 7.96 -17.12
N LEU A 8 13.29 7.78 -15.88
CA LEU A 8 13.56 6.54 -15.14
C LEU A 8 12.68 5.41 -15.66
N VAL A 9 11.38 5.62 -15.77
CA VAL A 9 10.43 4.62 -16.28
C VAL A 9 10.83 4.16 -17.67
N ALA A 10 11.21 5.05 -18.57
CA ALA A 10 11.61 4.75 -19.94
C ALA A 10 12.77 3.76 -20.09
N ARG A 11 13.53 3.50 -19.03
CA ARG A 11 14.72 2.63 -19.04
C ARG A 11 14.54 1.33 -18.27
N HIS A 12 13.31 1.04 -17.83
CA HIS A 12 13.02 -0.14 -17.02
C HIS A 12 11.85 -0.93 -17.61
N ASP A 13 11.86 -2.24 -17.39
CA ASP A 13 10.83 -3.16 -17.88
C ASP A 13 9.59 -3.21 -16.96
N ALA A 14 9.76 -2.81 -15.71
CA ALA A 14 8.70 -2.79 -14.72
C ALA A 14 8.94 -1.71 -13.67
N VAL A 15 7.84 -1.23 -13.08
CA VAL A 15 7.83 -0.31 -11.94
C VAL A 15 7.06 -0.96 -10.79
N VAL A 16 7.68 -0.98 -9.60
CA VAL A 16 6.99 -1.30 -8.34
C VAL A 16 6.85 -0.01 -7.54
N HIS A 17 5.63 0.45 -7.36
CA HIS A 17 5.33 1.74 -6.74
C HIS A 17 5.03 1.59 -5.25
N PHE A 18 6.05 1.75 -4.42
CA PHE A 18 5.93 1.81 -2.96
C PHE A 18 5.84 3.25 -2.41
N ALA A 19 6.23 4.25 -3.21
CA ALA A 19 6.36 5.61 -2.72
C ALA A 19 5.00 6.18 -2.28
N ALA A 20 4.92 6.55 -1.00
CA ALA A 20 3.73 7.14 -0.40
C ALA A 20 4.09 7.89 0.88
N GLU A 21 3.31 8.90 1.22
CA GLU A 21 3.16 9.33 2.61
C GLU A 21 2.29 8.29 3.33
N SER A 22 2.73 7.77 4.49
CA SER A 22 2.15 6.55 5.09
C SER A 22 1.95 6.60 6.60
N HIS A 23 2.10 7.75 7.26
CA HIS A 23 1.87 7.89 8.69
C HIS A 23 0.49 8.50 8.94
N ASN A 24 -0.43 7.72 9.51
CA ASN A 24 -1.81 8.12 9.68
C ASN A 24 -1.95 9.40 10.51
N ASP A 25 -1.28 9.48 11.67
CA ASP A 25 -1.37 10.68 12.53
C ASP A 25 -0.91 11.94 11.79
N ASN A 26 0.17 11.88 11.02
CA ASN A 26 0.63 13.01 10.21
C ASN A 26 -0.42 13.44 9.17
N SER A 27 -1.23 12.50 8.67
CA SER A 27 -2.31 12.84 7.72
C SER A 27 -3.46 13.60 8.35
N LEU A 28 -3.64 13.45 9.67
CA LEU A 28 -4.64 14.22 10.43
C LEU A 28 -4.13 15.63 10.76
N ASP A 29 -2.81 15.78 10.94
CA ASP A 29 -2.19 17.09 11.21
C ASP A 29 -2.09 17.95 9.93
N ASP A 30 -1.58 17.38 8.83
CA ASP A 30 -1.52 18.03 7.51
C ASP A 30 -1.76 17.00 6.39
N PRO A 31 -2.95 17.00 5.76
CA PRO A 31 -3.27 16.09 4.66
C PRO A 31 -2.60 16.48 3.33
N SER A 32 -2.06 17.70 3.19
CA SER A 32 -1.56 18.22 1.90
C SER A 32 -0.43 17.39 1.29
N PRO A 33 0.60 16.91 2.05
CA PRO A 33 1.62 16.04 1.51
C PRO A 33 1.07 14.72 0.97
N PHE A 34 0.02 14.18 1.61
CA PHE A 34 -0.62 12.92 1.23
C PHE A 34 -1.33 13.05 -0.13
N ILE A 35 -2.06 14.15 -0.36
CA ILE A 35 -2.67 14.45 -1.66
C ILE A 35 -1.59 14.52 -2.75
N ARG A 36 -0.52 15.29 -2.51
CA ARG A 36 0.56 15.49 -3.47
C ARG A 36 1.29 14.19 -3.80
N THR A 37 1.68 13.44 -2.78
CA THR A 37 2.47 12.22 -2.95
C THR A 37 1.60 11.07 -3.43
N ASN A 38 0.49 10.77 -2.74
CA ASN A 38 -0.27 9.56 -3.00
C ASN A 38 -1.17 9.67 -4.24
N LEU A 39 -1.74 10.84 -4.53
CA LEU A 39 -2.59 11.04 -5.71
C LEU A 39 -1.81 11.58 -6.89
N ILE A 40 -1.19 12.77 -6.77
CA ILE A 40 -0.50 13.40 -7.90
C ILE A 40 0.76 12.63 -8.27
N GLY A 41 1.50 12.11 -7.28
CA GLY A 41 2.66 11.24 -7.52
C GLY A 41 2.28 9.96 -8.26
N THR A 42 1.20 9.29 -7.86
CA THR A 42 0.68 8.11 -8.57
C THR A 42 0.24 8.45 -9.99
N PHE A 43 -0.46 9.58 -10.19
CA PHE A 43 -0.82 10.05 -11.53
C PHE A 43 0.40 10.22 -12.45
N GLN A 44 1.48 10.82 -11.96
CA GLN A 44 2.71 11.00 -12.74
C GLN A 44 3.35 9.67 -13.14
N ILE A 45 3.34 8.67 -12.24
CA ILE A 45 3.82 7.33 -12.54
C ILE A 45 2.92 6.67 -13.60
N LEU A 46 1.60 6.78 -13.46
CA LEU A 46 0.63 6.22 -14.41
C LEU A 46 0.83 6.77 -15.82
N GLU A 47 1.03 8.07 -15.98
CA GLU A 47 1.30 8.66 -17.28
C GLU A 47 2.65 8.22 -17.87
N ALA A 48 3.69 8.12 -17.05
CA ALA A 48 4.99 7.63 -17.49
C ALA A 48 4.94 6.16 -17.95
N VAL A 49 4.33 5.26 -17.15
CA VAL A 49 4.22 3.84 -17.53
C VAL A 49 3.29 3.63 -18.72
N ARG A 50 2.24 4.46 -18.88
CA ARG A 50 1.37 4.46 -20.06
C ARG A 50 2.13 4.85 -21.32
N LYS A 51 2.93 5.91 -21.25
CA LYS A 51 3.70 6.45 -22.37
C LYS A 51 4.74 5.45 -22.89
N HIS A 52 5.36 4.69 -22.02
CA HIS A 52 6.45 3.78 -22.34
C HIS A 52 6.04 2.29 -22.33
N ASP A 53 4.76 1.98 -22.17
CA ASP A 53 4.21 0.61 -22.09
C ASP A 53 4.94 -0.28 -21.05
N VAL A 54 5.26 0.27 -19.89
CA VAL A 54 5.97 -0.43 -18.82
C VAL A 54 4.98 -1.09 -17.88
N ARG A 55 5.28 -2.29 -17.37
CA ARG A 55 4.45 -2.98 -16.37
C ARG A 55 4.50 -2.26 -15.02
N LEU A 56 3.34 -2.09 -14.37
CA LEU A 56 3.22 -1.47 -13.05
C LEU A 56 2.71 -2.47 -12.02
N HIS A 57 3.35 -2.50 -10.85
CA HIS A 57 2.74 -3.02 -9.62
C HIS A 57 2.58 -1.89 -8.61
N HIS A 58 1.34 -1.60 -8.21
CA HIS A 58 1.01 -0.57 -7.23
C HIS A 58 0.77 -1.21 -5.86
N VAL A 59 1.56 -0.81 -4.86
CA VAL A 59 1.43 -1.30 -3.49
C VAL A 59 0.50 -0.37 -2.71
N SER A 60 -0.63 -0.92 -2.26
CA SER A 60 -1.64 -0.26 -1.46
C SER A 60 -1.68 -0.80 -0.02
N THR A 61 -2.78 -0.64 0.67
CA THR A 61 -2.98 -0.97 2.09
C THR A 61 -4.38 -1.52 2.32
N ASP A 62 -4.55 -2.37 3.32
CA ASP A 62 -5.85 -2.83 3.81
C ASP A 62 -6.70 -1.69 4.42
N GLU A 63 -6.08 -0.59 4.83
CA GLU A 63 -6.78 0.57 5.38
C GLU A 63 -7.76 1.24 4.40
N VAL A 64 -7.67 0.92 3.10
CA VAL A 64 -8.65 1.39 2.10
C VAL A 64 -10.05 0.82 2.32
N TYR A 65 -10.16 -0.32 3.01
CA TYR A 65 -11.44 -0.98 3.31
C TYR A 65 -12.12 -0.45 4.57
N GLY A 66 -11.43 0.38 5.38
CA GLY A 66 -11.94 0.97 6.60
C GLY A 66 -11.76 0.08 7.83
N ASP A 67 -12.73 0.13 8.74
CA ASP A 67 -12.67 -0.54 10.03
C ASP A 67 -13.75 -1.63 10.14
N LEU A 68 -13.48 -2.64 10.95
CA LEU A 68 -14.45 -3.66 11.38
C LEU A 68 -14.66 -3.53 12.89
N GLU A 69 -15.88 -3.81 13.35
CA GLU A 69 -16.15 -3.93 14.78
C GLU A 69 -15.36 -5.13 15.36
N LEU A 70 -15.00 -5.06 16.65
CA LEU A 70 -14.14 -6.07 17.27
C LEU A 70 -14.76 -7.48 17.31
N ASP A 71 -16.06 -7.56 17.30
CA ASP A 71 -16.86 -8.79 17.32
C ASP A 71 -17.43 -9.16 15.93
N ASP A 72 -17.15 -8.40 14.90
CA ASP A 72 -17.56 -8.73 13.52
C ASP A 72 -16.77 -9.95 13.02
N PRO A 73 -17.45 -11.06 12.68
CA PRO A 73 -16.79 -12.24 12.14
C PRO A 73 -16.26 -12.05 10.71
N LYS A 74 -16.62 -10.95 10.05
CA LYS A 74 -16.21 -10.64 8.68
C LYS A 74 -14.72 -10.35 8.61
N LYS A 75 -14.17 -10.60 7.44
CA LYS A 75 -12.81 -10.20 7.03
C LYS A 75 -12.88 -9.44 5.72
N PHE A 76 -11.91 -8.60 5.48
CA PHE A 76 -11.77 -7.97 4.17
C PHE A 76 -11.43 -9.01 3.10
N THR A 77 -11.95 -8.78 1.92
CA THR A 77 -11.70 -9.54 0.70
C THR A 77 -11.48 -8.57 -0.45
N GLU A 78 -11.04 -9.07 -1.59
CA GLU A 78 -10.86 -8.27 -2.81
C GLU A 78 -12.17 -7.61 -3.29
N ASP A 79 -13.32 -8.18 -2.91
CA ASP A 79 -14.66 -7.65 -3.23
C ASP A 79 -15.19 -6.67 -2.17
N THR A 80 -14.46 -6.44 -1.08
CA THR A 80 -14.89 -5.50 -0.03
C THR A 80 -14.89 -4.07 -0.59
N PRO A 81 -16.00 -3.34 -0.49
CA PRO A 81 -16.03 -1.94 -0.92
C PRO A 81 -15.05 -1.07 -0.13
N TYR A 82 -14.41 -0.13 -0.79
CA TYR A 82 -13.57 0.86 -0.13
C TYR A 82 -14.41 1.76 0.78
N ASN A 83 -13.96 1.91 2.03
CA ASN A 83 -14.56 2.76 3.06
C ASN A 83 -13.47 3.41 3.95
N PRO A 84 -12.52 4.15 3.36
CA PRO A 84 -11.37 4.68 4.10
C PRO A 84 -11.80 5.68 5.19
N SER A 85 -11.14 5.61 6.36
CA SER A 85 -11.50 6.38 7.55
C SER A 85 -10.54 7.55 7.86
N SER A 86 -9.48 7.76 7.08
CA SER A 86 -8.48 8.81 7.30
C SER A 86 -8.05 9.48 5.99
N PRO A 87 -7.43 10.69 6.04
CA PRO A 87 -6.84 11.31 4.86
C PRO A 87 -5.79 10.40 4.18
N TYR A 88 -4.95 9.70 4.95
CA TYR A 88 -4.02 8.71 4.42
C TYR A 88 -4.75 7.62 3.62
N SER A 89 -5.66 6.89 4.27
CA SER A 89 -6.36 5.78 3.63
C SER A 89 -7.23 6.25 2.45
N SER A 90 -7.82 7.45 2.54
CA SER A 90 -8.58 8.06 1.44
C SER A 90 -7.70 8.37 0.22
N THR A 91 -6.47 8.86 0.45
CA THR A 91 -5.54 9.11 -0.68
C THR A 91 -5.00 7.81 -1.28
N LYS A 92 -4.83 6.76 -0.48
CA LYS A 92 -4.47 5.42 -0.99
C LYS A 92 -5.63 4.81 -1.79
N ALA A 93 -6.86 4.85 -1.29
CA ALA A 93 -8.04 4.41 -2.04
C ALA A 93 -8.19 5.19 -3.35
N GLY A 94 -7.98 6.51 -3.33
CA GLY A 94 -7.99 7.34 -4.53
C GLY A 94 -6.91 6.95 -5.53
N SER A 95 -5.69 6.61 -5.09
CA SER A 95 -4.63 6.15 -5.98
C SER A 95 -4.94 4.78 -6.60
N ASP A 96 -5.54 3.86 -5.86
CA ASP A 96 -5.98 2.58 -6.37
C ASP A 96 -7.06 2.74 -7.46
N LEU A 97 -8.02 3.65 -7.22
CA LEU A 97 -9.06 4.00 -8.21
C LEU A 97 -8.45 4.62 -9.48
N LEU A 98 -7.41 5.44 -9.36
CA LEU A 98 -6.67 5.93 -10.53
C LEU A 98 -6.02 4.78 -11.30
N VAL A 99 -5.33 3.85 -10.64
CA VAL A 99 -4.73 2.69 -11.30
C VAL A 99 -5.80 1.87 -12.04
N ARG A 100 -6.92 1.56 -11.39
CA ARG A 100 -8.05 0.84 -12.00
C ARG A 100 -8.62 1.57 -13.22
N ALA A 101 -8.74 2.90 -13.14
CA ALA A 101 -9.23 3.71 -14.23
C ALA A 101 -8.27 3.67 -15.43
N TRP A 102 -6.96 3.74 -15.20
CA TRP A 102 -5.95 3.65 -16.27
C TRP A 102 -5.92 2.27 -16.92
N VAL A 103 -6.05 1.19 -16.15
CA VAL A 103 -6.19 -0.17 -16.70
C VAL A 103 -7.41 -0.24 -17.64
N ARG A 104 -8.58 0.22 -17.18
CA ARG A 104 -9.83 0.13 -17.94
C ARG A 104 -9.88 1.06 -19.15
N SER A 105 -9.33 2.27 -19.02
CA SER A 105 -9.47 3.30 -20.06
C SER A 105 -8.35 3.25 -21.10
N PHE A 106 -7.15 2.82 -20.69
CA PHE A 106 -5.95 2.87 -21.53
C PHE A 106 -5.28 1.52 -21.73
N GLY A 107 -5.81 0.45 -21.13
CA GLY A 107 -5.21 -0.89 -21.23
C GLY A 107 -3.89 -1.04 -20.49
N LEU A 108 -3.65 -0.23 -19.44
CA LEU A 108 -2.40 -0.26 -18.69
C LEU A 108 -2.14 -1.65 -18.09
N ARG A 109 -0.90 -2.15 -18.21
CA ARG A 109 -0.50 -3.43 -17.63
C ARG A 109 -0.13 -3.26 -16.15
N ALA A 110 -1.16 -3.16 -15.29
CA ALA A 110 -0.97 -2.94 -13.86
C ALA A 110 -1.65 -4.00 -13.00
N THR A 111 -1.06 -4.21 -11.81
CA THR A 111 -1.62 -4.99 -10.70
C THR A 111 -1.59 -4.12 -9.44
N ILE A 112 -2.49 -4.40 -8.48
CA ILE A 112 -2.55 -3.74 -7.18
C ILE A 112 -2.40 -4.82 -6.10
N SER A 113 -1.70 -4.51 -5.01
CA SER A 113 -1.76 -5.32 -3.79
C SER A 113 -2.10 -4.48 -2.57
N ASN A 114 -2.98 -5.02 -1.72
CA ASN A 114 -3.35 -4.43 -0.45
C ASN A 114 -2.69 -5.26 0.66
N CYS A 115 -1.73 -4.67 1.37
CA CYS A 115 -1.04 -5.36 2.46
C CYS A 115 -1.56 -4.91 3.82
N SER A 116 -1.48 -5.82 4.80
CA SER A 116 -1.64 -5.51 6.20
C SER A 116 -0.41 -4.78 6.77
N ASN A 117 -0.39 -4.53 8.08
CA ASN A 117 0.73 -3.83 8.71
C ASN A 117 2.04 -4.61 8.55
N ASN A 118 3.00 -4.02 7.86
CA ASN A 118 4.32 -4.60 7.72
C ASN A 118 5.16 -4.43 8.98
N TYR A 119 5.99 -5.42 9.30
CA TYR A 119 7.02 -5.32 10.33
C TYR A 119 8.31 -6.03 9.88
N GLY A 120 9.43 -5.64 10.47
CA GLY A 120 10.71 -6.29 10.19
C GLY A 120 11.91 -5.37 10.37
N PRO A 121 13.11 -5.86 10.06
CA PRO A 121 14.34 -5.08 10.16
C PRO A 121 14.28 -3.80 9.32
N ARG A 122 14.89 -2.73 9.85
CA ARG A 122 14.98 -1.40 9.20
C ARG A 122 13.67 -0.64 9.07
N GLN A 123 12.58 -1.10 9.70
CA GLN A 123 11.35 -0.32 9.75
C GLN A 123 11.60 1.03 10.44
N HIS A 124 11.05 2.12 9.89
CA HIS A 124 11.22 3.45 10.43
C HIS A 124 10.70 3.56 11.87
N VAL A 125 11.45 4.26 12.72
CA VAL A 125 11.18 4.35 14.17
C VAL A 125 9.85 5.00 14.55
N GLU A 126 9.22 5.75 13.64
CA GLU A 126 7.88 6.31 13.85
C GLU A 126 6.78 5.24 13.90
N LYS A 127 6.99 4.08 13.26
CA LYS A 127 6.01 3.00 13.20
C LYS A 127 5.88 2.28 14.55
N PHE A 128 4.73 1.66 14.77
CA PHE A 128 4.33 1.13 16.08
C PHE A 128 5.37 0.20 16.71
N ILE A 129 5.76 -0.88 16.05
CA ILE A 129 6.68 -1.88 16.62
C ILE A 129 8.05 -1.27 16.94
N PRO A 130 8.79 -0.65 16.00
CA PRO A 130 10.11 -0.10 16.33
C PRO A 130 10.04 1.02 17.35
N ARG A 131 8.96 1.82 17.38
CA ARG A 131 8.78 2.87 18.40
C ARG A 131 8.63 2.27 19.80
N GLN A 132 7.88 1.16 19.96
CA GLN A 132 7.76 0.49 21.25
C GLN A 132 9.11 -0.10 21.68
N VAL A 133 9.82 -0.76 20.76
CA VAL A 133 11.16 -1.31 21.05
C VAL A 133 12.13 -0.22 21.49
N THR A 134 12.23 0.87 20.75
CA THR A 134 13.15 1.98 21.09
C THR A 134 12.76 2.67 22.39
N ASN A 135 11.46 2.84 22.69
CA ASN A 135 11.01 3.37 23.98
C ASN A 135 11.45 2.48 25.14
N VAL A 136 11.24 1.17 25.04
CA VAL A 136 11.65 0.23 26.09
C VAL A 136 13.16 0.24 26.29
N LEU A 137 13.95 0.23 25.21
CA LEU A 137 15.42 0.31 25.27
C LEU A 137 15.92 1.63 25.89
N ALA A 138 15.18 2.72 25.69
CA ALA A 138 15.47 4.02 26.31
C ALA A 138 14.92 4.17 27.74
N GLY A 139 14.39 3.10 28.35
CA GLY A 139 13.79 3.15 29.69
C GLY A 139 12.44 3.87 29.76
N SER A 140 11.82 4.17 28.62
CA SER A 140 10.51 4.80 28.52
C SER A 140 9.41 3.75 28.48
N ARG A 141 8.20 4.12 28.96
CA ARG A 141 7.06 3.22 28.89
C ARG A 141 6.56 3.07 27.44
N PRO A 142 6.16 1.87 27.00
CA PRO A 142 5.44 1.69 25.75
C PRO A 142 4.17 2.55 25.69
N LYS A 143 3.85 3.05 24.51
CA LYS A 143 2.66 3.88 24.30
C LYS A 143 1.55 3.03 23.67
N LEU A 144 0.34 3.12 24.21
CA LEU A 144 -0.86 2.52 23.65
C LEU A 144 -1.82 3.63 23.21
N TYR A 145 -2.51 3.41 22.10
CA TYR A 145 -3.64 4.24 21.71
C TYR A 145 -4.88 3.81 22.49
N GLY A 146 -5.56 4.79 23.11
CA GLY A 146 -6.75 4.53 23.90
C GLY A 146 -6.53 3.45 24.98
N ALA A 147 -7.44 2.51 25.08
CA ALA A 147 -7.38 1.38 26.00
C ALA A 147 -6.64 0.14 25.44
N GLY A 148 -6.05 0.24 24.24
CA GLY A 148 -5.29 -0.86 23.62
C GLY A 148 -6.16 -1.94 22.97
N HIS A 149 -7.42 -1.65 22.65
CA HIS A 149 -8.34 -2.61 22.03
C HIS A 149 -8.18 -2.75 20.52
N HIS A 150 -7.31 -1.93 19.88
CA HIS A 150 -7.11 -2.01 18.45
C HIS A 150 -6.47 -3.33 18.04
N VAL A 151 -7.17 -4.08 17.19
CA VAL A 151 -6.65 -5.29 16.54
C VAL A 151 -6.05 -4.92 15.19
N ARG A 152 -4.91 -5.50 14.87
CA ARG A 152 -4.22 -5.32 13.58
C ARG A 152 -3.68 -6.65 13.10
N ASP A 153 -3.73 -6.83 11.80
CA ASP A 153 -3.05 -7.93 11.14
C ASP A 153 -1.61 -7.52 10.77
N TRP A 154 -0.68 -8.47 10.79
CA TRP A 154 0.74 -8.21 10.61
C TRP A 154 1.39 -9.18 9.65
N ILE A 155 2.20 -8.65 8.73
CA ILE A 155 2.98 -9.43 7.79
C ILE A 155 4.48 -9.09 7.92
N HIS A 156 5.35 -10.09 7.92
CA HIS A 156 6.78 -9.84 7.88
C HIS A 156 7.19 -9.25 6.52
N VAL A 157 8.14 -8.29 6.54
CA VAL A 157 8.56 -7.57 5.33
C VAL A 157 9.13 -8.48 4.24
N ASP A 158 9.76 -9.59 4.61
CA ASP A 158 10.28 -10.56 3.63
C ASP A 158 9.15 -11.30 2.92
N ASP A 159 8.10 -11.69 3.66
CA ASP A 159 6.91 -12.34 3.08
C ASP A 159 6.16 -11.37 2.16
N HIS A 160 5.99 -10.13 2.59
CA HIS A 160 5.40 -9.09 1.74
C HIS A 160 6.22 -8.86 0.46
N SER A 161 7.53 -8.75 0.58
CA SER A 161 8.41 -8.55 -0.58
C SER A 161 8.37 -9.73 -1.54
N ALA A 162 8.34 -10.96 -1.02
CA ALA A 162 8.18 -12.17 -1.83
C ALA A 162 6.83 -12.20 -2.56
N ALA A 163 5.74 -11.80 -1.88
CA ALA A 163 4.41 -11.70 -2.48
C ALA A 163 4.38 -10.64 -3.60
N VAL A 164 4.92 -9.44 -3.36
CA VAL A 164 5.03 -8.37 -4.37
C VAL A 164 5.79 -8.85 -5.60
N TRP A 165 6.93 -9.52 -5.40
CA TRP A 165 7.71 -10.07 -6.51
C TRP A 165 6.92 -11.10 -7.32
N ARG A 166 6.24 -12.02 -6.63
CA ARG A 166 5.41 -13.02 -7.30
C ARG A 166 4.23 -12.41 -8.07
N ILE A 167 3.59 -11.38 -7.51
CA ILE A 167 2.51 -10.65 -8.20
C ILE A 167 3.07 -9.92 -9.43
N LEU A 168 4.24 -9.31 -9.32
CA LEU A 168 4.87 -8.66 -10.46
C LEU A 168 5.15 -9.64 -11.60
N GLU A 169 5.61 -10.87 -11.29
CA GLU A 169 5.91 -11.88 -12.30
C GLU A 169 4.66 -12.56 -12.87
N ARG A 170 3.67 -12.88 -12.02
CA ARG A 170 2.58 -13.82 -12.36
C ARG A 170 1.17 -13.25 -12.16
N GLY A 171 1.02 -12.09 -11.53
CA GLY A 171 -0.30 -11.47 -11.30
C GLY A 171 -1.00 -11.13 -12.60
N ARG A 172 -2.31 -11.37 -12.65
CA ARG A 172 -3.12 -11.01 -13.81
C ARG A 172 -3.31 -9.51 -13.88
N ILE A 173 -3.21 -8.98 -15.08
CA ILE A 173 -3.40 -7.55 -15.32
C ILE A 173 -4.82 -7.13 -14.94
N GLY A 174 -4.91 -6.03 -14.17
CA GLY A 174 -6.20 -5.49 -13.71
C GLY A 174 -6.75 -6.14 -12.45
N GLU A 175 -6.10 -7.16 -11.91
CA GLU A 175 -6.49 -7.76 -10.63
C GLU A 175 -5.90 -7.02 -9.43
N GLU A 176 -6.68 -7.00 -8.36
CA GLU A 176 -6.30 -6.57 -7.03
C GLU A 176 -6.06 -7.81 -6.16
N LEU A 177 -4.98 -7.82 -5.40
CA LEU A 177 -4.53 -8.99 -4.67
C LEU A 177 -4.19 -8.63 -3.23
N PHE A 178 -4.63 -9.46 -2.28
CA PHE A 178 -4.25 -9.33 -0.89
C PHE A 178 -2.90 -9.98 -0.60
N ALA A 179 -1.97 -9.21 -0.06
CA ALA A 179 -0.61 -9.67 0.22
C ALA A 179 -0.47 -10.61 1.44
N TRP A 180 -1.54 -10.86 2.20
CA TRP A 180 -1.47 -11.78 3.35
C TRP A 180 -1.80 -13.26 3.02
N ARG A 181 -2.31 -13.56 1.82
CA ARG A 181 -2.43 -14.95 1.39
C ARG A 181 -1.03 -15.53 1.22
N ARG A 182 -0.82 -16.77 1.71
CA ARG A 182 0.44 -17.47 1.48
C ARG A 182 0.77 -17.45 0.00
N ALA A 183 2.06 -17.33 -0.31
CA ALA A 183 2.53 -17.30 -1.72
C ALA A 183 2.02 -18.49 -2.56
N ASP A 184 1.62 -19.59 -1.90
CA ASP A 184 1.07 -20.80 -2.52
C ASP A 184 -0.42 -20.66 -2.88
N ASP A 185 -1.13 -19.68 -2.31
CA ASP A 185 -2.57 -19.42 -2.57
C ASP A 185 -2.79 -18.48 -3.78
N VAL A 186 -1.74 -17.95 -4.38
CA VAL A 186 -1.83 -17.20 -5.64
C VAL A 186 -2.13 -18.20 -6.75
N PRO A 187 -3.28 -18.08 -7.46
CA PRO A 187 -3.62 -19.03 -8.51
C PRO A 187 -2.49 -19.15 -9.52
N THR A 188 -1.95 -20.34 -9.66
CA THR A 188 -1.10 -20.68 -10.82
C THR A 188 -1.97 -20.73 -12.05
N LEU A 189 -1.69 -19.89 -13.02
CA LEU A 189 -2.21 -19.98 -14.39
C LEU A 189 -1.68 -21.23 -15.09
#